data_1857c2a7d9ede063880b4b09e7a7000f
#
_entry.id   1857c2a7d9ede063880b4b09e7a7000f
#
_cell.length_a   1.000
_cell.length_b   1.000
_cell.length_c   1.000
_cell.angle_alpha   90.00
_cell.angle_beta   90.00
_cell.angle_gamma   90.00
#
_symmetry.space_group_name_H-M   'P 1'
#
loop_
_entity.id
_entity.type
_entity.pdbx_description
1 polymer ?
#
loop_
_entity_poly.entity_id
_entity_poly.type
_entity_poly.pdbx_seq_one_letter_code
_entity_poly.pdbx_strand_id
1 'polypeptide(L)'
;MIYHKYSHSEHIIDRFLEGYGWENGHHRPEMDVVSLYVEQVGENDLSRERAERHPGMKIYPTIAEALTEGGSDLSVDAVLLIGEHGSYPHNEKGQHLYPRYEYFQQVVDVYRRSGRAAPLFNDKHLSWNWDYAKEMVDTSRAMNFGLMAGSSLPVTWRQPSIDLPLGAPVKEAVAVWGGGIDGGDIHVIEAMQSIVERRRGGETGIVAVEAFRGDRFWKAMAAGSWDAGGWDPVLLESCLSRSNQLKSPRPTYSHVLPTTDDLKRMAGDSYAYRFEYADGLKATIVQFQAAAGQTDGGVVGDCSMAARLHDGDL
;
A
#
# COMPACT_ATOMS: atom_id res chain seq x y z
N MET A 1 12.61 -11.27 -3.59
CA MET A 1 12.10 -10.47 -4.72
C MET A 1 11.99 -11.35 -5.94
N ILE A 2 10.94 -11.17 -6.72
CA ILE A 2 10.75 -11.80 -8.04
C ILE A 2 10.55 -10.71 -9.09
N TYR A 3 10.84 -10.98 -10.36
CA TYR A 3 10.71 -10.03 -11.45
C TYR A 3 9.97 -10.66 -12.63
N HIS A 4 8.65 -10.62 -12.60
CA HIS A 4 7.82 -11.17 -13.67
C HIS A 4 6.73 -10.16 -14.07
N LYS A 5 6.01 -10.45 -15.14
CA LYS A 5 4.89 -9.63 -15.62
C LYS A 5 3.86 -9.38 -14.51
N TYR A 6 3.48 -8.13 -14.33
CA TYR A 6 2.59 -7.63 -13.29
C TYR A 6 3.13 -7.73 -11.85
N SER A 7 4.43 -8.00 -11.67
CA SER A 7 5.06 -7.86 -10.35
C SER A 7 5.36 -6.40 -10.03
N HIS A 8 5.53 -6.10 -8.74
CA HIS A 8 5.98 -4.78 -8.32
C HIS A 8 7.36 -4.41 -8.89
N SER A 9 8.23 -5.40 -9.04
CA SER A 9 9.54 -5.18 -9.67
C SER A 9 9.39 -4.70 -11.12
N GLU A 10 8.52 -5.32 -11.92
CA GLU A 10 8.25 -4.84 -13.27
C GLU A 10 7.68 -3.42 -13.24
N HIS A 11 6.65 -3.19 -12.43
CA HIS A 11 6.01 -1.86 -12.39
C HIS A 11 6.93 -0.74 -11.94
N ILE A 12 7.87 -1.01 -11.05
CA ILE A 12 8.78 0.01 -10.52
C ILE A 12 10.03 0.11 -11.39
N ILE A 13 10.76 -1.00 -11.61
CA ILE A 13 12.06 -0.99 -12.29
C ILE A 13 11.91 -0.60 -13.76
N ASP A 14 10.89 -1.10 -14.46
CA ASP A 14 10.69 -0.78 -15.88
C ASP A 14 10.42 0.71 -16.10
N ARG A 15 9.90 1.44 -15.13
CA ARG A 15 9.78 2.92 -15.23
C ARG A 15 11.11 3.64 -15.21
N PHE A 16 12.11 3.09 -14.54
CA PHE A 16 13.47 3.62 -14.61
C PHE A 16 14.15 3.21 -15.92
N LEU A 17 13.94 1.97 -16.37
CA LEU A 17 14.57 1.46 -17.59
C LEU A 17 13.95 2.03 -18.86
N GLU A 18 12.61 2.05 -18.93
CA GLU A 18 11.85 2.39 -20.15
C GLU A 18 11.18 3.78 -20.07
N GLY A 19 11.02 4.32 -18.86
CA GLY A 19 10.25 5.53 -18.63
C GLY A 19 8.76 5.27 -18.41
N TYR A 20 7.98 6.35 -18.35
CA TYR A 20 6.54 6.31 -18.11
C TYR A 20 5.81 7.48 -18.75
N GLY A 21 4.53 7.30 -19.06
CA GLY A 21 3.67 8.36 -19.58
C GLY A 21 3.13 9.23 -18.45
N TRP A 22 3.22 10.55 -18.59
CA TRP A 22 2.66 11.54 -17.68
C TRP A 22 2.35 12.84 -18.45
N GLU A 23 1.22 13.51 -18.16
CA GLU A 23 0.85 14.83 -18.71
C GLU A 23 1.13 14.99 -20.22
N ASN A 24 0.66 14.05 -21.02
CA ASN A 24 0.82 14.00 -22.48
C ASN A 24 2.28 13.84 -22.97
N GLY A 25 3.21 13.42 -22.10
CA GLY A 25 4.60 13.19 -22.42
C GLY A 25 5.12 11.83 -21.95
N HIS A 26 6.26 11.45 -22.48
CA HIS A 26 7.04 10.32 -22.02
C HIS A 26 8.21 10.86 -21.17
N HIS A 27 8.30 10.39 -19.94
CA HIS A 27 9.31 10.81 -18.96
C HIS A 27 10.25 9.66 -18.64
N ARG A 28 11.49 10.00 -18.34
CA ARG A 28 12.48 9.09 -17.76
C ARG A 28 13.02 9.70 -16.48
N PRO A 29 13.13 8.91 -15.37
CA PRO A 29 13.87 9.35 -14.21
C PRO A 29 15.33 9.67 -14.55
N GLU A 30 15.91 10.68 -13.92
CA GLU A 30 17.34 11.02 -14.08
C GLU A 30 18.22 10.09 -13.21
N MET A 31 17.98 8.80 -13.31
CA MET A 31 18.68 7.75 -12.55
C MET A 31 18.78 6.50 -13.43
N ASP A 32 19.92 5.85 -13.38
CA ASP A 32 20.17 4.59 -14.05
C ASP A 32 20.08 3.40 -13.11
N VAL A 33 19.46 2.31 -13.54
CA VAL A 33 19.51 1.03 -12.86
C VAL A 33 20.81 0.32 -13.27
N VAL A 34 21.82 0.37 -12.42
CA VAL A 34 23.17 -0.18 -12.72
C VAL A 34 23.33 -1.63 -12.27
N SER A 35 22.59 -2.02 -11.24
CA SER A 35 22.71 -3.37 -10.66
C SER A 35 21.36 -3.91 -10.21
N LEU A 36 21.21 -5.22 -10.25
CA LEU A 36 20.00 -5.94 -9.87
C LEU A 36 20.35 -7.24 -9.14
N TYR A 37 19.60 -7.52 -8.07
CA TYR A 37 19.56 -8.84 -7.42
C TYR A 37 18.12 -9.38 -7.46
N VAL A 38 17.95 -10.60 -7.92
CA VAL A 38 16.66 -11.33 -7.93
C VAL A 38 16.82 -12.61 -7.14
N GLU A 39 16.03 -12.76 -6.06
CA GLU A 39 16.17 -13.92 -5.17
C GLU A 39 15.52 -15.18 -5.73
N GLN A 40 14.32 -15.05 -6.29
CA GLN A 40 13.57 -16.19 -6.82
C GLN A 40 13.36 -16.00 -8.33
N VAL A 41 14.15 -16.71 -9.11
CA VAL A 41 14.11 -16.68 -10.58
C VAL A 41 13.26 -17.84 -11.07
N GLY A 42 12.06 -17.57 -11.54
CA GLY A 42 11.15 -18.55 -12.14
C GLY A 42 11.23 -18.60 -13.67
N GLU A 43 10.43 -19.46 -14.28
CA GLU A 43 10.36 -19.60 -15.74
C GLU A 43 9.86 -18.32 -16.44
N ASN A 44 9.07 -17.51 -15.74
CA ASN A 44 8.51 -16.25 -16.22
C ASN A 44 9.32 -15.02 -15.79
N ASP A 45 10.57 -15.20 -15.34
CA ASP A 45 11.46 -14.12 -14.92
C ASP A 45 11.85 -13.23 -16.11
N LEU A 46 11.78 -11.92 -15.91
CA LEU A 46 12.08 -10.90 -16.90
C LEU A 46 13.46 -10.26 -16.72
N SER A 47 14.15 -10.55 -15.63
CA SER A 47 15.38 -9.84 -15.25
C SER A 47 16.48 -9.97 -16.30
N ARG A 48 16.65 -11.16 -16.90
CA ARG A 48 17.67 -11.43 -17.91
C ARG A 48 17.37 -10.69 -19.22
N GLU A 49 16.12 -10.74 -19.68
CA GLU A 49 15.69 -10.02 -20.88
C GLU A 49 15.88 -8.50 -20.69
N ARG A 50 15.58 -7.97 -19.51
CA ARG A 50 15.83 -6.56 -19.18
C ARG A 50 17.32 -6.22 -19.19
N ALA A 51 18.18 -7.07 -18.64
CA ALA A 51 19.62 -6.86 -18.66
C ALA A 51 20.20 -6.91 -20.09
N GLU A 52 19.68 -7.77 -20.96
CA GLU A 52 20.06 -7.79 -22.38
C GLU A 52 19.67 -6.52 -23.13
N ARG A 53 18.47 -5.97 -22.86
CA ARG A 53 17.99 -4.71 -23.47
C ARG A 53 18.66 -3.47 -22.88
N HIS A 54 19.11 -3.56 -21.64
CA HIS A 54 19.76 -2.48 -20.90
C HIS A 54 21.15 -2.90 -20.42
N PRO A 55 22.16 -2.93 -21.29
CA PRO A 55 23.47 -3.49 -20.97
C PRO A 55 24.25 -2.73 -19.89
N GLY A 56 23.78 -1.55 -19.47
CA GLY A 56 24.28 -0.84 -18.30
C GLY A 56 23.89 -1.50 -16.97
N MET A 57 22.79 -2.28 -16.95
CA MET A 57 22.33 -3.00 -15.77
C MET A 57 22.93 -4.40 -15.71
N LYS A 58 23.54 -4.75 -14.59
CA LYS A 58 24.10 -6.09 -14.34
C LYS A 58 23.34 -6.81 -13.24
N ILE A 59 23.15 -8.11 -13.42
CA ILE A 59 22.55 -8.99 -12.41
C ILE A 59 23.65 -9.62 -11.56
N TYR A 60 23.51 -9.52 -10.25
CA TYR A 60 24.46 -10.06 -9.27
C TYR A 60 23.83 -11.17 -8.45
N PRO A 61 24.61 -12.14 -7.95
CA PRO A 61 24.10 -13.29 -7.22
C PRO A 61 23.74 -12.99 -5.76
N THR A 62 24.16 -11.83 -5.23
CA THR A 62 23.89 -11.41 -3.85
C THR A 62 23.53 -9.93 -3.77
N ILE A 63 22.80 -9.55 -2.72
CA ILE A 63 22.50 -8.14 -2.42
C ILE A 63 23.80 -7.35 -2.25
N ALA A 64 24.78 -7.93 -1.55
CA ALA A 64 26.05 -7.27 -1.31
C ALA A 64 26.80 -6.97 -2.63
N GLU A 65 26.88 -7.93 -3.53
CA GLU A 65 27.54 -7.73 -4.83
C GLU A 65 26.76 -6.72 -5.71
N ALA A 66 25.43 -6.74 -5.67
CA ALA A 66 24.65 -5.74 -6.39
C ALA A 66 24.91 -4.32 -5.89
N LEU A 67 25.05 -4.13 -4.58
CA LEU A 67 25.34 -2.82 -3.98
C LEU A 67 26.77 -2.32 -4.21
N THR A 68 27.71 -3.24 -4.38
CA THR A 68 29.13 -2.93 -4.59
C THR A 68 29.57 -3.04 -6.05
N GLU A 69 28.64 -3.41 -6.95
CA GLU A 69 28.93 -3.77 -8.35
C GLU A 69 30.08 -4.79 -8.49
N GLY A 70 30.16 -5.72 -7.52
CA GLY A 70 31.19 -6.75 -7.43
C GLY A 70 32.51 -6.28 -6.78
N GLY A 71 32.57 -5.06 -6.27
CA GLY A 71 33.69 -4.51 -5.52
C GLY A 71 33.62 -4.76 -4.01
N SER A 72 34.39 -4.00 -3.24
CA SER A 72 34.43 -4.08 -1.76
C SER A 72 33.47 -3.12 -1.08
N ASP A 73 33.24 -1.95 -1.67
CA ASP A 73 32.55 -0.83 -1.05
C ASP A 73 31.27 -0.47 -1.82
N LEU A 74 30.36 0.22 -1.13
CA LEU A 74 29.11 0.70 -1.73
C LEU A 74 29.41 1.55 -2.98
N SER A 75 28.86 1.17 -4.11
CA SER A 75 29.10 1.82 -5.40
C SER A 75 27.84 2.52 -5.96
N VAL A 76 26.66 2.19 -5.43
CA VAL A 76 25.40 2.78 -5.86
C VAL A 76 25.01 4.01 -5.05
N ASP A 77 24.22 4.92 -5.67
CA ASP A 77 23.80 6.18 -5.05
C ASP A 77 22.39 6.11 -4.43
N ALA A 78 21.61 5.08 -4.76
CA ALA A 78 20.31 4.80 -4.17
C ALA A 78 19.99 3.31 -4.22
N VAL A 79 19.05 2.86 -3.38
CA VAL A 79 18.62 1.46 -3.30
C VAL A 79 17.10 1.37 -3.43
N LEU A 80 16.62 0.51 -4.32
CA LEU A 80 15.23 0.08 -4.40
C LEU A 80 15.10 -1.33 -3.79
N LEU A 81 14.48 -1.44 -2.63
CA LEU A 81 14.15 -2.70 -1.99
C LEU A 81 12.70 -3.06 -2.31
N ILE A 82 12.51 -3.99 -3.23
CA ILE A 82 11.17 -4.44 -3.69
C ILE A 82 10.97 -5.86 -3.20
N GLY A 83 10.62 -6.01 -1.93
CA GLY A 83 10.40 -7.29 -1.26
C GLY A 83 8.96 -7.78 -1.38
N GLU A 84 8.37 -7.74 -2.57
CA GLU A 84 6.99 -8.10 -2.84
C GLU A 84 6.89 -9.28 -3.80
N HIS A 85 5.80 -10.04 -3.68
CA HIS A 85 5.60 -11.32 -4.36
C HIS A 85 6.67 -12.36 -4.01
N GLY A 86 6.57 -13.54 -4.53
CA GLY A 86 7.45 -14.65 -4.21
C GLY A 86 6.82 -15.66 -3.26
N SER A 87 7.46 -16.81 -3.15
CA SER A 87 7.01 -17.92 -2.32
C SER A 87 7.69 -17.85 -0.95
N TYR A 88 7.00 -17.34 0.04
CA TYR A 88 7.46 -17.22 1.42
C TYR A 88 6.42 -17.84 2.37
N PRO A 89 6.81 -18.29 3.57
CA PRO A 89 5.88 -18.89 4.51
C PRO A 89 4.91 -17.87 5.10
N HIS A 90 3.85 -18.39 5.71
CA HIS A 90 2.95 -17.63 6.56
C HIS A 90 3.16 -18.04 8.03
N ASN A 91 2.97 -17.10 8.94
CA ASN A 91 2.96 -17.42 10.36
C ASN A 91 1.56 -17.89 10.82
N GLU A 92 1.43 -18.23 12.11
CA GLU A 92 0.18 -18.67 12.71
C GLU A 92 -0.95 -17.63 12.65
N LYS A 93 -0.61 -16.36 12.49
CA LYS A 93 -1.57 -15.24 12.31
C LYS A 93 -2.00 -15.07 10.85
N GLY A 94 -1.46 -15.85 9.92
CA GLY A 94 -1.71 -15.73 8.49
C GLY A 94 -0.94 -14.59 7.80
N GLN A 95 0.01 -13.95 8.48
CA GLN A 95 0.87 -12.92 7.88
C GLN A 95 1.91 -13.57 6.96
N HIS A 96 2.07 -13.03 5.76
CA HIS A 96 3.08 -13.47 4.81
C HIS A 96 4.46 -12.93 5.22
N LEU A 97 5.40 -13.82 5.47
CA LEU A 97 6.71 -13.47 6.03
C LEU A 97 7.68 -13.01 4.93
N TYR A 98 7.33 -11.92 4.27
CA TYR A 98 8.24 -11.30 3.31
C TYR A 98 9.54 -10.85 3.99
N PRO A 99 10.73 -11.22 3.45
CA PRO A 99 12.02 -10.99 4.10
C PRO A 99 12.56 -9.56 3.88
N ARG A 100 11.69 -8.54 3.99
CA ARG A 100 12.10 -7.13 3.80
C ARG A 100 13.10 -6.66 4.84
N TYR A 101 12.90 -7.09 6.10
CA TYR A 101 13.83 -6.77 7.18
C TYR A 101 15.20 -7.44 6.95
N GLU A 102 15.22 -8.70 6.56
CA GLU A 102 16.44 -9.45 6.29
C GLU A 102 17.21 -8.87 5.10
N TYR A 103 16.51 -8.39 4.08
CA TYR A 103 17.13 -7.66 2.97
C TYR A 103 17.68 -6.31 3.41
N PHE A 104 16.90 -5.57 4.21
CA PHE A 104 17.35 -4.31 4.77
C PHE A 104 18.62 -4.48 5.60
N GLN A 105 18.72 -5.49 6.44
CA GLN A 105 19.92 -5.78 7.23
C GLN A 105 21.14 -6.04 6.34
N GLN A 106 20.98 -6.79 5.25
CA GLN A 106 22.07 -7.01 4.30
C GLN A 106 22.54 -5.71 3.61
N VAL A 107 21.60 -4.81 3.30
CA VAL A 107 21.94 -3.47 2.78
C VAL A 107 22.71 -2.67 3.82
N VAL A 108 22.23 -2.64 5.05
CA VAL A 108 22.86 -1.92 6.18
C VAL A 108 24.27 -2.45 6.48
N ASP A 109 24.49 -3.76 6.35
CA ASP A 109 25.82 -4.35 6.54
C ASP A 109 26.81 -3.86 5.47
N VAL A 110 26.36 -3.67 4.23
CA VAL A 110 27.20 -3.03 3.21
C VAL A 110 27.49 -1.58 3.56
N TYR A 111 26.49 -0.83 4.01
CA TYR A 111 26.68 0.57 4.42
C TYR A 111 27.69 0.71 5.57
N ARG A 112 27.57 -0.16 6.60
CA ARG A 112 28.50 -0.13 7.76
C ARG A 112 29.93 -0.39 7.36
N ARG A 113 30.19 -1.42 6.55
CA ARG A 113 31.56 -1.75 6.14
C ARG A 113 32.15 -0.74 5.15
N SER A 114 31.32 -0.10 4.34
CA SER A 114 31.75 0.94 3.40
C SER A 114 31.95 2.31 4.04
N GLY A 115 31.49 2.50 5.29
CA GLY A 115 31.51 3.82 5.95
C GLY A 115 30.64 4.87 5.25
N ARG A 116 29.76 4.45 4.34
CA ARG A 116 28.87 5.28 3.53
C ARG A 116 27.49 4.63 3.43
N ALA A 117 26.45 5.44 3.43
CA ALA A 117 25.09 4.98 3.19
C ALA A 117 24.48 5.72 1.98
N ALA A 118 23.46 5.13 1.37
CA ALA A 118 22.66 5.70 0.28
C ALA A 118 21.19 5.73 0.68
N PRO A 119 20.34 6.63 0.12
CA PRO A 119 18.91 6.60 0.32
C PRO A 119 18.31 5.26 -0.10
N LEU A 120 17.32 4.79 0.66
CA LEU A 120 16.64 3.53 0.41
C LEU A 120 15.13 3.73 0.29
N PHE A 121 14.55 3.25 -0.79
CA PHE A 121 13.11 3.08 -0.95
C PHE A 121 12.75 1.62 -0.70
N ASN A 122 11.82 1.38 0.24
CA ASN A 122 11.25 0.07 0.50
C ASN A 122 9.81 0.02 -0.01
N ASP A 123 9.55 -0.84 -0.94
CA ASP A 123 8.20 -1.02 -1.51
C ASP A 123 7.24 -1.60 -0.47
N LYS A 124 6.08 -0.97 -0.32
CA LYS A 124 5.04 -1.27 0.66
C LYS A 124 5.47 -1.06 2.12
N HIS A 125 4.89 -1.82 3.05
CA HIS A 125 5.22 -1.74 4.48
C HIS A 125 6.64 -2.23 4.76
N LEU A 126 7.21 -1.74 5.84
CA LEU A 126 8.59 -2.05 6.22
C LEU A 126 8.79 -3.52 6.60
N SER A 127 7.88 -4.07 7.41
CA SER A 127 7.94 -5.46 7.85
C SER A 127 6.58 -5.96 8.33
N TRP A 128 6.39 -7.28 8.35
CA TRP A 128 5.27 -7.95 9.02
C TRP A 128 5.38 -7.92 10.56
N ASN A 129 6.54 -7.53 11.10
CA ASN A 129 6.82 -7.41 12.54
C ASN A 129 7.07 -5.95 12.91
N TRP A 130 6.39 -5.46 13.95
CA TRP A 130 6.51 -4.08 14.41
C TRP A 130 7.92 -3.72 14.88
N ASP A 131 8.56 -4.60 15.66
CA ASP A 131 9.91 -4.33 16.18
C ASP A 131 10.93 -4.23 15.06
N TYR A 132 10.80 -5.08 14.03
CA TYR A 132 11.63 -5.00 12.83
C TYR A 132 11.40 -3.71 12.05
N ALA A 133 10.15 -3.32 11.86
CA ALA A 133 9.82 -2.07 11.18
C ALA A 133 10.39 -0.85 11.94
N LYS A 134 10.26 -0.85 13.27
CA LYS A 134 10.83 0.18 14.13
C LYS A 134 12.35 0.23 14.04
N GLU A 135 13.03 -0.91 14.09
CA GLU A 135 14.48 -1.00 13.97
C GLU A 135 14.97 -0.47 12.61
N MET A 136 14.25 -0.76 11.52
CA MET A 136 14.58 -0.21 10.20
C MET A 136 14.60 1.33 10.21
N VAL A 137 13.58 1.95 10.79
CA VAL A 137 13.49 3.41 10.93
C VAL A 137 14.57 3.95 11.85
N ASP A 138 14.78 3.35 13.01
CA ASP A 138 15.80 3.79 13.98
C ASP A 138 17.22 3.67 13.38
N THR A 139 17.49 2.61 12.63
CA THR A 139 18.76 2.41 11.93
C THR A 139 19.00 3.46 10.86
N SER A 140 17.98 3.80 10.05
CA SER A 140 18.10 4.83 9.03
C SER A 140 18.44 6.20 9.64
N ARG A 141 17.80 6.52 10.77
CA ARG A 141 18.07 7.76 11.53
C ARG A 141 19.46 7.77 12.13
N ALA A 142 19.87 6.67 12.77
CA ALA A 142 21.18 6.55 13.39
C ALA A 142 22.34 6.63 12.38
N MET A 143 22.14 6.08 11.17
CA MET A 143 23.11 6.12 10.08
C MET A 143 22.93 7.31 9.13
N ASN A 144 21.93 8.16 9.38
CA ASN A 144 21.64 9.39 8.64
C ASN A 144 21.46 9.18 7.13
N PHE A 145 20.65 8.18 6.73
CA PHE A 145 20.24 8.02 5.34
C PHE A 145 18.71 8.13 5.19
N GLY A 146 18.26 8.60 4.03
CA GLY A 146 16.84 8.70 3.72
C GLY A 146 16.21 7.31 3.58
N LEU A 147 15.12 7.06 4.31
CA LEU A 147 14.30 5.87 4.18
C LEU A 147 12.89 6.28 3.79
N MET A 148 12.42 5.78 2.65
CA MET A 148 11.03 5.89 2.23
C MET A 148 10.42 4.50 2.18
N ALA A 149 9.19 4.38 2.66
CA ALA A 149 8.39 3.17 2.57
C ALA A 149 6.92 3.55 2.38
N GLY A 150 6.12 2.65 1.84
CA GLY A 150 4.69 2.87 1.76
C GLY A 150 4.03 2.30 0.51
N SER A 151 2.73 2.48 0.47
CA SER A 151 1.88 2.12 -0.67
C SER A 151 2.00 3.12 -1.81
N SER A 152 1.76 2.65 -3.03
CA SER A 152 1.60 3.52 -4.21
C SER A 152 0.25 4.27 -4.22
N LEU A 153 -0.78 3.81 -3.50
CA LEU A 153 -2.11 4.44 -3.55
C LEU A 153 -2.14 5.92 -3.13
N PRO A 154 -1.39 6.39 -2.13
CA PRO A 154 -1.33 7.82 -1.78
C PRO A 154 -0.90 8.73 -2.92
N VAL A 155 -0.11 8.21 -3.85
CA VAL A 155 0.47 8.96 -4.98
C VAL A 155 -0.14 8.60 -6.34
N THR A 156 -1.21 7.79 -6.37
CA THR A 156 -1.95 7.49 -7.60
C THR A 156 -2.92 8.63 -7.96
N TRP A 157 -3.39 8.59 -9.18
CA TRP A 157 -4.42 9.52 -9.63
C TRP A 157 -5.73 9.31 -8.87
N ARG A 158 -6.34 10.42 -8.48
CA ARG A 158 -7.65 10.43 -7.83
C ARG A 158 -8.73 10.85 -8.82
N GLN A 159 -9.90 10.27 -8.67
CA GLN A 159 -11.09 10.62 -9.46
C GLN A 159 -12.26 10.94 -8.51
N PRO A 160 -12.71 12.19 -8.43
CA PRO A 160 -12.12 13.38 -9.06
C PRO A 160 -10.74 13.73 -8.51
N SER A 161 -9.97 14.52 -9.23
CA SER A 161 -8.65 14.99 -8.80
C SER A 161 -8.81 16.06 -7.71
N ILE A 162 -9.12 15.61 -6.50
CA ILE A 162 -9.35 16.46 -5.32
C ILE A 162 -8.34 16.12 -4.25
N ASP A 163 -7.63 17.12 -3.78
CA ASP A 163 -6.86 17.11 -2.55
C ASP A 163 -7.48 18.03 -1.53
N LEU A 164 -7.68 17.54 -0.32
CA LEU A 164 -8.07 18.43 0.78
C LEU A 164 -6.97 19.49 1.00
N PRO A 165 -7.30 20.75 1.24
CA PRO A 165 -6.30 21.73 1.60
C PRO A 165 -5.61 21.34 2.93
N LEU A 166 -4.35 21.75 3.08
CA LEU A 166 -3.67 21.58 4.37
C LEU A 166 -4.40 22.40 5.45
N GLY A 167 -4.64 21.77 6.59
CA GLY A 167 -5.40 22.36 7.67
C GLY A 167 -6.92 22.20 7.53
N ALA A 168 -7.41 21.36 6.62
CA ALA A 168 -8.82 21.05 6.47
C ALA A 168 -9.44 20.58 7.81
N PRO A 169 -10.68 21.01 8.13
CA PRO A 169 -11.33 20.66 9.39
C PRO A 169 -11.99 19.27 9.32
N VAL A 170 -11.23 18.22 9.06
CA VAL A 170 -11.74 16.85 8.94
C VAL A 170 -12.22 16.34 10.29
N LYS A 171 -13.44 15.83 10.33
CA LYS A 171 -14.11 15.28 11.51
C LYS A 171 -14.17 13.75 11.50
N GLU A 172 -14.56 13.17 10.39
CA GLU A 172 -14.70 11.73 10.21
C GLU A 172 -14.36 11.36 8.76
N ALA A 173 -13.79 10.18 8.55
CA ALA A 173 -13.51 9.65 7.22
C ALA A 173 -13.86 8.17 7.14
N VAL A 174 -14.30 7.73 5.95
CA VAL A 174 -14.53 6.33 5.61
C VAL A 174 -13.78 6.03 4.31
N ALA A 175 -13.08 4.90 4.29
CA ALA A 175 -12.49 4.34 3.09
C ALA A 175 -13.07 2.94 2.84
N VAL A 176 -13.32 2.62 1.56
CA VAL A 176 -13.89 1.32 1.15
C VAL A 176 -13.00 0.69 0.09
N TRP A 177 -12.73 -0.60 0.23
CA TRP A 177 -12.04 -1.39 -0.78
C TRP A 177 -12.46 -2.88 -0.71
N GLY A 178 -12.05 -3.65 -1.72
CA GLY A 178 -12.22 -5.11 -1.78
C GLY A 178 -10.93 -5.89 -1.60
N GLY A 179 -9.88 -5.27 -1.05
CA GLY A 179 -8.58 -5.91 -0.80
C GLY A 179 -8.63 -6.97 0.31
N GLY A 180 -7.59 -7.78 0.40
CA GLY A 180 -7.45 -8.81 1.42
C GLY A 180 -6.74 -8.32 2.67
N ILE A 181 -6.96 -9.01 3.78
CA ILE A 181 -6.18 -8.88 5.01
C ILE A 181 -4.69 -9.13 4.66
N ASP A 182 -3.80 -8.47 5.38
CA ASP A 182 -2.34 -8.52 5.24
C ASP A 182 -1.82 -7.84 3.95
N GLY A 183 -2.19 -8.32 2.77
CA GLY A 183 -1.70 -7.74 1.51
C GLY A 183 -2.41 -6.46 1.08
N GLY A 184 -3.71 -6.32 1.37
CA GLY A 184 -4.54 -5.21 0.95
C GLY A 184 -4.63 -4.06 1.97
N ASP A 185 -4.57 -4.37 3.26
CA ASP A 185 -4.81 -3.40 4.32
C ASP A 185 -3.86 -2.20 4.28
N ILE A 186 -2.57 -2.43 4.05
CA ILE A 186 -1.57 -1.35 3.94
C ILE A 186 -1.98 -0.28 2.91
N HIS A 187 -2.54 -0.71 1.79
CA HIS A 187 -2.89 0.21 0.70
C HIS A 187 -4.03 1.15 1.10
N VAL A 188 -5.12 0.61 1.65
CA VAL A 188 -6.28 1.43 2.04
C VAL A 188 -5.99 2.27 3.28
N ILE A 189 -5.16 1.78 4.22
CA ILE A 189 -4.73 2.53 5.40
C ILE A 189 -3.94 3.77 4.95
N GLU A 190 -2.91 3.61 4.15
CA GLU A 190 -2.09 4.72 3.68
C GLU A 190 -2.84 5.67 2.76
N ALA A 191 -3.73 5.15 1.91
CA ALA A 191 -4.59 5.98 1.08
C ALA A 191 -5.50 6.88 1.97
N MET A 192 -6.09 6.34 3.03
CA MET A 192 -6.87 7.11 3.99
C MET A 192 -5.99 8.12 4.74
N GLN A 193 -4.81 7.71 5.23
CA GLN A 193 -3.88 8.61 5.91
C GLN A 193 -3.50 9.81 5.04
N SER A 194 -3.27 9.61 3.75
CA SER A 194 -2.94 10.68 2.79
C SER A 194 -4.04 11.77 2.69
N ILE A 195 -5.25 11.46 3.08
CA ILE A 195 -6.39 12.41 3.14
C ILE A 195 -6.52 12.99 4.52
N VAL A 196 -6.61 12.15 5.56
CA VAL A 196 -6.92 12.63 6.91
C VAL A 196 -5.77 13.37 7.58
N GLU A 197 -4.52 13.09 7.19
CA GLU A 197 -3.34 13.78 7.72
C GLU A 197 -3.11 15.17 7.10
N ARG A 198 -3.90 15.55 6.10
CA ARG A 198 -3.95 16.95 5.63
C ARG A 198 -4.73 17.88 6.56
N ARG A 199 -5.39 17.34 7.59
CA ARG A 199 -6.13 18.15 8.57
C ARG A 199 -5.19 19.01 9.44
N ARG A 200 -5.79 19.96 10.17
CA ARG A 200 -5.05 20.75 11.15
C ARG A 200 -4.40 19.82 12.19
N GLY A 201 -3.10 19.95 12.40
CA GLY A 201 -2.32 19.10 13.29
C GLY A 201 -1.66 17.91 12.57
N GLY A 202 -2.13 17.53 11.39
CA GLY A 202 -1.54 16.46 10.61
C GLY A 202 -1.59 15.08 11.30
N GLU A 203 -0.46 14.41 11.38
CA GLU A 203 -0.25 13.16 12.12
C GLU A 203 -0.25 13.44 13.64
N THR A 204 -1.25 12.93 14.34
CA THR A 204 -1.37 13.11 15.81
C THR A 204 -1.22 11.79 16.57
N GLY A 205 -1.05 10.67 15.87
CA GLY A 205 -1.02 9.35 16.44
C GLY A 205 -2.40 8.73 16.66
N ILE A 206 -2.45 7.39 16.61
CA ILE A 206 -3.65 6.58 16.84
C ILE A 206 -3.66 6.11 18.28
N VAL A 207 -4.75 6.36 19.01
CA VAL A 207 -4.93 5.98 20.42
C VAL A 207 -5.77 4.72 20.60
N ALA A 208 -6.62 4.38 19.63
CA ALA A 208 -7.42 3.16 19.66
C ALA A 208 -7.65 2.60 18.25
N VAL A 209 -7.65 1.27 18.16
CA VAL A 209 -8.04 0.52 16.96
C VAL A 209 -9.04 -0.55 17.37
N GLU A 210 -10.15 -0.63 16.65
CA GLU A 210 -11.15 -1.67 16.83
C GLU A 210 -11.39 -2.40 15.51
N ALA A 211 -11.38 -3.74 15.53
CA ALA A 211 -11.59 -4.58 14.37
C ALA A 211 -12.92 -5.34 14.45
N PHE A 212 -13.63 -5.41 13.32
CA PHE A 212 -14.91 -6.09 13.17
C PHE A 212 -14.84 -7.12 12.05
N ARG A 213 -15.38 -8.32 12.27
CA ARG A 213 -15.50 -9.38 11.26
C ARG A 213 -16.75 -10.22 11.52
N GLY A 214 -17.28 -10.87 10.50
CA GLY A 214 -18.46 -11.70 10.60
C GLY A 214 -19.69 -10.92 11.12
N ASP A 215 -20.47 -11.50 12.04
CA ASP A 215 -21.68 -10.85 12.57
C ASP A 215 -21.40 -9.51 13.26
N ARG A 216 -20.22 -9.34 13.87
CA ARG A 216 -19.84 -8.06 14.48
C ARG A 216 -19.70 -6.94 13.44
N PHE A 217 -19.19 -7.25 12.25
CA PHE A 217 -19.09 -6.31 11.14
C PHE A 217 -20.48 -5.79 10.74
N TRP A 218 -21.42 -6.70 10.49
CA TRP A 218 -22.78 -6.32 10.08
C TRP A 218 -23.54 -5.56 11.16
N LYS A 219 -23.33 -5.89 12.43
CA LYS A 219 -23.89 -5.14 13.57
C LYS A 219 -23.32 -3.73 13.65
N ALA A 220 -22.02 -3.57 13.50
CA ALA A 220 -21.36 -2.26 13.47
C ALA A 220 -21.86 -1.41 12.29
N MET A 221 -21.98 -1.98 11.10
CA MET A 221 -22.54 -1.27 9.93
C MET A 221 -23.99 -0.82 10.18
N ALA A 222 -24.82 -1.67 10.79
CA ALA A 222 -26.21 -1.35 11.12
C ALA A 222 -26.35 -0.32 12.25
N ALA A 223 -25.34 -0.14 13.11
CA ALA A 223 -25.35 0.86 14.18
C ALA A 223 -25.34 2.31 13.64
N GLY A 224 -24.76 2.54 12.46
CA GLY A 224 -24.96 3.73 11.66
C GLY A 224 -24.29 5.03 12.16
N SER A 225 -23.50 4.97 13.21
CA SER A 225 -22.69 6.10 13.66
C SER A 225 -21.50 5.64 14.50
N TRP A 226 -20.50 6.49 14.62
CA TRP A 226 -19.33 6.19 15.46
C TRP A 226 -19.71 5.94 16.92
N ASP A 227 -20.53 6.83 17.50
CA ASP A 227 -20.89 6.75 18.92
C ASP A 227 -21.80 5.55 19.24
N ALA A 228 -22.52 5.03 18.25
CA ALA A 228 -23.30 3.80 18.37
C ALA A 228 -22.48 2.51 18.11
N GLY A 229 -21.17 2.64 17.83
CA GLY A 229 -20.27 1.51 17.59
C GLY A 229 -20.12 1.13 16.12
N GLY A 230 -20.57 2.00 15.20
CA GLY A 230 -20.43 1.82 13.76
C GLY A 230 -19.58 2.93 13.12
N TRP A 231 -20.00 3.39 11.96
CA TRP A 231 -19.43 4.49 11.17
C TRP A 231 -20.52 5.26 10.44
N ASP A 232 -20.19 6.44 9.91
CA ASP A 232 -21.16 7.28 9.22
C ASP A 232 -21.68 6.58 7.93
N PRO A 233 -22.99 6.28 7.84
CA PRO A 233 -23.57 5.60 6.68
C PRO A 233 -23.56 6.46 5.41
N VAL A 234 -23.60 7.78 5.54
CA VAL A 234 -23.56 8.71 4.40
C VAL A 234 -22.17 8.72 3.78
N LEU A 235 -21.12 8.66 4.59
CA LEU A 235 -19.74 8.51 4.08
C LEU A 235 -19.56 7.15 3.38
N LEU A 236 -20.10 6.06 3.94
CA LEU A 236 -20.08 4.76 3.29
C LEU A 236 -20.82 4.79 1.94
N GLU A 237 -22.03 5.35 1.90
CA GLU A 237 -22.79 5.51 0.66
C GLU A 237 -22.04 6.36 -0.36
N SER A 238 -21.40 7.44 0.08
CA SER A 238 -20.58 8.29 -0.78
C SER A 238 -19.41 7.52 -1.39
N CYS A 239 -18.74 6.66 -0.63
CA CYS A 239 -17.67 5.78 -1.16
C CYS A 239 -18.23 4.82 -2.22
N LEU A 240 -19.34 4.14 -1.93
CA LEU A 240 -19.95 3.19 -2.86
C LEU A 240 -20.43 3.89 -4.15
N SER A 241 -21.02 5.07 -4.03
CA SER A 241 -21.51 5.83 -5.19
C SER A 241 -20.38 6.37 -6.08
N ARG A 242 -19.19 6.58 -5.52
CA ARG A 242 -18.00 7.04 -6.25
C ARG A 242 -17.21 5.93 -6.92
N SER A 243 -17.33 4.71 -6.46
CA SER A 243 -16.60 3.60 -7.04
C SER A 243 -16.98 3.38 -8.50
N ASN A 244 -15.99 3.42 -9.39
CA ASN A 244 -16.14 3.08 -10.79
C ASN A 244 -16.16 1.55 -11.02
N GLN A 245 -15.84 0.78 -9.99
CA GLN A 245 -15.73 -0.68 -10.02
C GLN A 245 -16.68 -1.33 -9.01
N LEU A 246 -17.73 -0.62 -8.60
CA LEU A 246 -18.77 -1.18 -7.78
C LEU A 246 -19.54 -2.25 -8.57
N LYS A 247 -19.60 -3.47 -8.05
CA LYS A 247 -20.41 -4.53 -8.65
C LYS A 247 -21.89 -4.24 -8.48
N SER A 248 -22.64 -4.31 -9.59
CA SER A 248 -24.08 -4.16 -9.54
C SER A 248 -24.73 -5.35 -8.84
N PRO A 249 -25.66 -5.14 -7.89
CA PRO A 249 -26.42 -6.21 -7.25
C PRO A 249 -27.44 -6.85 -8.21
N ARG A 250 -27.63 -6.28 -9.40
CA ARG A 250 -28.60 -6.71 -10.43
C ARG A 250 -27.97 -6.66 -11.81
N PRO A 251 -28.41 -7.55 -12.75
CA PRO A 251 -27.97 -7.46 -14.13
C PRO A 251 -28.57 -6.21 -14.78
N THR A 252 -27.83 -5.12 -14.76
CA THR A 252 -28.24 -3.81 -15.30
C THR A 252 -27.02 -3.07 -15.81
N TYR A 253 -27.22 -2.15 -16.75
CA TYR A 253 -26.23 -1.19 -17.19
C TYR A 253 -26.22 0.09 -16.35
N SER A 254 -27.18 0.25 -15.42
CA SER A 254 -27.27 1.41 -14.54
C SER A 254 -26.46 1.17 -13.28
N HIS A 255 -25.87 2.23 -12.77
CA HIS A 255 -25.25 2.23 -11.47
C HIS A 255 -26.35 2.10 -10.39
N VAL A 256 -26.30 1.03 -9.62
CA VAL A 256 -27.25 0.74 -8.55
C VAL A 256 -26.48 0.54 -7.26
N LEU A 257 -26.75 1.37 -6.27
CA LEU A 257 -26.18 1.20 -4.92
C LEU A 257 -26.76 -0.08 -4.29
N PRO A 258 -25.87 -0.96 -3.79
CA PRO A 258 -26.30 -2.15 -3.09
C PRO A 258 -26.93 -1.80 -1.72
N THR A 259 -28.04 -2.46 -1.41
CA THR A 259 -28.58 -2.46 -0.05
C THR A 259 -27.71 -3.28 0.89
N THR A 260 -27.92 -3.19 2.20
CA THR A 260 -27.23 -4.04 3.17
C THR A 260 -27.40 -5.54 2.87
N ASP A 261 -28.58 -5.95 2.43
CA ASP A 261 -28.84 -7.35 2.06
C ASP A 261 -28.16 -7.75 0.76
N ASP A 262 -28.04 -6.81 -0.18
CA ASP A 262 -27.22 -7.02 -1.38
C ASP A 262 -25.75 -7.20 -1.01
N LEU A 263 -25.21 -6.32 -0.16
CA LEU A 263 -23.84 -6.41 0.31
C LEU A 263 -23.57 -7.75 1.01
N LYS A 264 -24.45 -8.20 1.91
CA LYS A 264 -24.34 -9.51 2.56
C LYS A 264 -24.33 -10.69 1.59
N ARG A 265 -25.09 -10.58 0.49
CA ARG A 265 -25.14 -11.62 -0.53
C ARG A 265 -23.91 -11.61 -1.46
N MET A 266 -23.43 -10.42 -1.81
CA MET A 266 -22.35 -10.23 -2.77
C MET A 266 -20.97 -10.34 -2.16
N ALA A 267 -20.83 -9.87 -0.92
CA ALA A 267 -19.58 -9.90 -0.18
C ALA A 267 -19.36 -11.26 0.47
N GLY A 268 -18.11 -11.67 0.51
CA GLY A 268 -17.67 -12.80 1.31
C GLY A 268 -17.35 -12.38 2.75
N ASP A 269 -16.13 -12.65 3.17
CA ASP A 269 -15.64 -12.32 4.50
C ASP A 269 -15.31 -10.82 4.61
N SER A 270 -16.31 -10.04 4.97
CA SER A 270 -16.17 -8.59 5.13
C SER A 270 -15.67 -8.22 6.52
N TYR A 271 -14.88 -7.16 6.59
CA TYR A 271 -14.32 -6.67 7.84
C TYR A 271 -14.14 -5.15 7.83
N ALA A 272 -13.97 -4.57 9.00
CA ALA A 272 -13.70 -3.15 9.15
C ALA A 272 -12.72 -2.88 10.29
N TYR A 273 -11.99 -1.80 10.16
CA TYR A 273 -11.17 -1.22 11.22
C TYR A 273 -11.64 0.20 11.52
N ARG A 274 -11.83 0.52 12.80
CA ARG A 274 -12.06 1.88 13.30
C ARG A 274 -10.79 2.37 13.97
N PHE A 275 -10.37 3.57 13.63
CA PHE A 275 -9.19 4.23 14.18
C PHE A 275 -9.63 5.51 14.88
N GLU A 276 -9.26 5.68 16.14
CA GLU A 276 -9.40 6.93 16.86
C GLU A 276 -8.03 7.58 16.99
N TYR A 277 -7.92 8.81 16.51
CA TYR A 277 -6.69 9.59 16.59
C TYR A 277 -6.66 10.41 17.90
N ALA A 278 -5.45 10.79 18.34
CA ALA A 278 -5.26 11.52 19.59
C ALA A 278 -5.98 12.88 19.64
N ASP A 279 -6.24 13.50 18.49
CA ASP A 279 -7.01 14.74 18.37
C ASP A 279 -8.52 14.53 18.22
N GLY A 280 -8.99 13.29 18.32
CA GLY A 280 -10.40 12.92 18.23
C GLY A 280 -10.92 12.67 16.81
N LEU A 281 -10.08 12.77 15.76
CA LEU A 281 -10.47 12.34 14.41
C LEU A 281 -10.87 10.88 14.43
N LYS A 282 -11.92 10.56 13.70
CA LYS A 282 -12.48 9.21 13.54
C LYS A 282 -12.32 8.76 12.10
N ALA A 283 -11.68 7.59 11.90
CA ALA A 283 -11.50 7.04 10.58
C ALA A 283 -11.90 5.56 10.56
N THR A 284 -12.59 5.16 9.49
CA THR A 284 -13.03 3.77 9.33
C THR A 284 -12.62 3.24 7.96
N ILE A 285 -12.05 2.06 7.95
CA ILE A 285 -11.82 1.27 6.74
C ILE A 285 -12.83 0.15 6.68
N VAL A 286 -13.51 0.02 5.56
CA VAL A 286 -14.48 -1.04 5.29
C VAL A 286 -13.99 -1.87 4.11
N GLN A 287 -13.83 -3.15 4.32
CA GLN A 287 -13.38 -4.09 3.30
C GLN A 287 -14.50 -5.08 2.93
N PHE A 288 -14.99 -5.00 1.70
CA PHE A 288 -15.96 -5.91 1.14
C PHE A 288 -15.28 -6.94 0.23
N GLN A 289 -14.76 -8.00 0.82
CA GLN A 289 -14.04 -9.04 0.07
C GLN A 289 -14.97 -9.82 -0.87
N ALA A 290 -14.38 -10.42 -1.90
CA ALA A 290 -15.07 -11.35 -2.76
C ALA A 290 -15.59 -12.58 -1.98
N ALA A 291 -16.74 -13.10 -2.38
CA ALA A 291 -17.21 -14.37 -1.87
C ALA A 291 -16.24 -15.50 -2.29
N ALA A 292 -16.19 -16.56 -1.51
CA ALA A 292 -15.32 -17.72 -1.78
C ALA A 292 -15.56 -18.26 -3.20
N GLY A 293 -14.48 -18.46 -3.94
CA GLY A 293 -14.50 -18.92 -5.33
C GLY A 293 -14.67 -17.83 -6.41
N GLN A 294 -14.80 -16.56 -6.02
CA GLN A 294 -14.75 -15.43 -6.96
C GLN A 294 -13.32 -14.89 -7.04
N THR A 295 -12.82 -14.72 -8.26
CA THR A 295 -11.44 -14.29 -8.53
C THR A 295 -11.32 -12.81 -8.89
N ASP A 296 -12.41 -12.12 -9.05
CA ASP A 296 -12.53 -10.79 -9.66
C ASP A 296 -12.67 -9.64 -8.64
N GLY A 297 -12.03 -9.75 -7.51
CA GLY A 297 -12.04 -8.73 -6.45
C GLY A 297 -13.33 -8.72 -5.62
N GLY A 298 -13.41 -7.86 -4.60
CA GLY A 298 -14.56 -7.71 -3.72
C GLY A 298 -15.78 -7.06 -4.41
N VAL A 299 -16.68 -6.55 -3.60
CA VAL A 299 -17.84 -5.76 -4.07
C VAL A 299 -17.39 -4.45 -4.73
N VAL A 300 -16.27 -3.91 -4.28
CA VAL A 300 -15.62 -2.69 -4.78
C VAL A 300 -14.21 -3.04 -5.22
N GLY A 301 -13.89 -2.83 -6.50
CA GLY A 301 -12.57 -3.16 -7.06
C GLY A 301 -11.55 -2.04 -6.94
N ASP A 302 -11.99 -0.79 -6.74
CA ASP A 302 -11.15 0.38 -6.51
C ASP A 302 -11.16 0.81 -5.03
N CYS A 303 -10.23 1.70 -4.64
CA CYS A 303 -10.23 2.32 -3.32
C CYS A 303 -11.00 3.64 -3.39
N SER A 304 -12.12 3.71 -2.69
CA SER A 304 -12.96 4.91 -2.60
C SER A 304 -12.93 5.48 -1.18
N MET A 305 -12.89 6.81 -1.07
CA MET A 305 -12.81 7.50 0.21
C MET A 305 -13.76 8.69 0.26
N ALA A 306 -14.30 8.94 1.44
CA ALA A 306 -15.11 10.14 1.74
C ALA A 306 -14.75 10.67 3.12
N ALA A 307 -14.78 11.99 3.26
CA ALA A 307 -14.51 12.67 4.53
C ALA A 307 -15.58 13.71 4.81
N ARG A 308 -16.00 13.79 6.08
CA ARG A 308 -16.87 14.83 6.59
C ARG A 308 -16.03 15.95 7.22
N LEU A 309 -16.30 17.18 6.83
CA LEU A 309 -15.72 18.37 7.43
C LEU A 309 -16.56 18.86 8.60
N HIS A 310 -15.96 19.65 9.52
CA HIS A 310 -16.67 20.19 10.68
C HIS A 310 -17.84 21.11 10.29
N ASP A 311 -17.77 21.79 9.16
CA ASP A 311 -18.80 22.69 8.66
C ASP A 311 -19.95 21.95 7.91
N GLY A 312 -19.94 20.62 7.91
CA GLY A 312 -21.02 19.78 7.36
C GLY A 312 -20.86 19.42 5.88
N ASP A 313 -19.84 19.90 5.19
CA ASP A 313 -19.53 19.51 3.81
C ASP A 313 -18.97 18.09 3.72
N LEU A 314 -19.25 17.40 2.60
CA LEU A 314 -18.80 16.04 2.29
C LEU A 314 -17.64 16.07 1.30
#